data_74117ec0bdf55ef82cf84b828f86b0f6
#
_entry.id   74117ec0bdf55ef82cf84b828f86b0f6
#
_cell.length_a   1.000
_cell.length_b   1.000
_cell.length_c   1.000
_cell.angle_alpha   90.00
_cell.angle_beta   90.00
_cell.angle_gamma   90.00
#
_symmetry.space_group_name_H-M   'P 1'
#
loop_
_entity.id
_entity.type
_entity.pdbx_description
1 polymer ?
#
loop_
_entity_poly.entity_id
_entity_poly.type
_entity_poly.pdbx_seq_one_letter_code
_entity_poly.pdbx_strand_id
1 'polypeptide(L)'
;YIWIISDGTSAWVVDPGDSVPVIAFLDRHRLSLSGILLTHWHGDHQGGVEDLRSRYGECRVIGSNKILKGPSRAGLEGQIIDVLGAAFRGIEVPGHTLDHVAFFSDSKLLESPVAFTGDTLFVAGCGRLFEGTPEDMYGSLQKLNTLPENTSIYCAHEYTLANLKYAVVAEPENPDIQRRLVSV
;
A
#
# COMPACT_ATOMS: atom_id res chain seq x y z
N TYR A 1 -2.32 -7.84 4.62
CA TYR A 1 -1.60 -7.02 5.61
C TYR A 1 -2.30 -5.69 5.83
N ILE A 2 -2.28 -5.22 7.07
CA ILE A 2 -2.64 -3.85 7.44
C ILE A 2 -1.37 -3.21 8.01
N TRP A 3 -0.94 -2.08 7.47
CA TRP A 3 0.28 -1.43 7.92
C TRP A 3 -0.01 -0.26 8.83
N ILE A 4 0.84 -0.03 9.82
CA ILE A 4 0.72 1.10 10.76
C ILE A 4 2.01 1.90 10.72
N ILE A 5 1.88 3.21 10.48
CA ILE A 5 2.95 4.20 10.58
C ILE A 5 2.74 4.97 11.88
N SER A 6 3.73 5.03 12.77
CA SER A 6 3.58 5.66 14.08
C SER A 6 4.81 6.44 14.48
N ASP A 7 4.59 7.55 15.20
CA ASP A 7 5.63 8.33 15.91
C ASP A 7 5.73 7.99 17.41
N GLY A 8 4.98 6.97 17.87
CA GLY A 8 4.91 6.56 19.26
C GLY A 8 3.77 7.20 20.05
N THR A 9 3.06 8.18 19.49
CA THR A 9 1.87 8.82 20.10
C THR A 9 0.68 8.80 19.16
N SER A 10 0.93 9.00 17.89
CA SER A 10 -0.07 9.03 16.81
C SER A 10 0.24 7.98 15.75
N ALA A 11 -0.79 7.57 15.03
CA ALA A 11 -0.67 6.58 13.96
C ALA A 11 -1.47 6.95 12.72
N TRP A 12 -0.94 6.53 11.57
CA TRP A 12 -1.68 6.37 10.33
C TRP A 12 -1.75 4.90 9.97
N VAL A 13 -2.86 4.48 9.39
CA VAL A 13 -3.10 3.10 9.00
C VAL A 13 -3.22 3.02 7.48
N VAL A 14 -2.60 2.01 6.88
CA VAL A 14 -2.70 1.75 5.43
C VAL A 14 -3.54 0.51 5.23
N ASP A 15 -4.57 0.63 4.37
CA ASP A 15 -5.48 -0.43 3.96
C ASP A 15 -6.10 -1.21 5.13
N PRO A 16 -6.86 -0.56 6.04
CA PRO A 16 -7.52 -1.24 7.14
C PRO A 16 -8.73 -2.05 6.67
N GLY A 17 -8.51 -3.22 6.08
CA GLY A 17 -9.57 -4.12 5.64
C GLY A 17 -10.45 -4.64 6.78
N ASP A 18 -9.92 -4.66 8.00
CA ASP A 18 -10.62 -5.02 9.23
C ASP A 18 -10.23 -4.03 10.35
N SER A 19 -11.24 -3.48 11.03
CA SER A 19 -11.05 -2.53 12.14
C SER A 19 -10.56 -3.20 13.43
N VAL A 20 -10.93 -4.45 13.67
CA VAL A 20 -10.69 -5.14 14.95
C VAL A 20 -9.19 -5.23 15.30
N PRO A 21 -8.30 -5.75 14.42
CA PRO A 21 -6.88 -5.82 14.73
C PRO A 21 -6.24 -4.44 14.85
N VAL A 22 -6.72 -3.45 14.09
CA VAL A 22 -6.23 -2.06 14.16
C VAL A 22 -6.56 -1.46 15.52
N ILE A 23 -7.81 -1.54 15.95
CA ILE A 23 -8.26 -1.04 17.26
C ILE A 23 -7.45 -1.69 18.39
N ALA A 24 -7.32 -3.02 18.35
CA ALA A 24 -6.56 -3.76 19.36
C ALA A 24 -5.09 -3.31 19.43
N PHE A 25 -4.47 -3.04 18.29
CA PHE A 25 -3.09 -2.54 18.22
C PHE A 25 -2.97 -1.13 18.78
N LEU A 26 -3.83 -0.20 18.34
CA LEU A 26 -3.81 1.19 18.78
C LEU A 26 -4.06 1.30 20.29
N ASP A 27 -5.04 0.59 20.83
CA ASP A 27 -5.35 0.58 22.27
C ASP A 27 -4.17 0.01 23.06
N ARG A 28 -3.60 -1.13 22.63
CA ARG A 28 -2.44 -1.75 23.29
C ARG A 28 -1.23 -0.83 23.37
N HIS A 29 -0.97 -0.07 22.31
CA HIS A 29 0.18 0.82 22.20
C HIS A 29 -0.14 2.26 22.60
N ARG A 30 -1.38 2.55 23.01
CA ARG A 30 -1.87 3.89 23.41
C ARG A 30 -1.66 4.94 22.32
N LEU A 31 -1.92 4.56 21.08
CA LEU A 31 -1.79 5.42 19.92
C LEU A 31 -3.14 6.06 19.57
N SER A 32 -3.11 7.33 19.15
CA SER A 32 -4.26 8.00 18.55
C SER A 32 -4.24 7.86 17.03
N LEU A 33 -5.40 7.56 16.42
CA LEU A 33 -5.51 7.47 14.97
C LEU A 33 -5.62 8.87 14.36
N SER A 34 -4.63 9.27 13.56
CA SER A 34 -4.60 10.57 12.87
C SER A 34 -5.06 10.49 11.42
N GLY A 35 -4.92 9.32 10.79
CA GLY A 35 -5.37 9.18 9.41
C GLY A 35 -5.26 7.76 8.85
N ILE A 36 -5.82 7.61 7.66
CA ILE A 36 -5.88 6.36 6.90
C ILE A 36 -5.41 6.65 5.47
N LEU A 37 -4.52 5.82 4.95
CA LEU A 37 -4.18 5.76 3.52
C LEU A 37 -4.88 4.55 2.91
N LEU A 38 -5.54 4.74 1.77
CA LEU A 38 -6.22 3.68 1.03
C LEU A 38 -5.62 3.56 -0.36
N THR A 39 -5.04 2.41 -0.66
CA THR A 39 -4.46 2.17 -1.98
C THR A 39 -5.53 2.00 -3.06
N HIS A 40 -6.61 1.30 -2.75
CA HIS A 40 -7.73 1.10 -3.67
C HIS A 40 -9.02 0.69 -2.93
N TRP A 41 -10.11 0.50 -3.67
CA TRP A 41 -11.48 0.40 -3.14
C TRP A 41 -11.94 -1.02 -2.73
N HIS A 42 -11.15 -2.07 -2.86
CA HIS A 42 -11.59 -3.42 -2.50
C HIS A 42 -11.90 -3.54 -1.00
N GLY A 43 -12.85 -4.43 -0.68
CA GLY A 43 -13.38 -4.56 0.69
C GLY A 43 -12.33 -4.97 1.73
N ASP A 44 -11.37 -5.79 1.34
CA ASP A 44 -10.26 -6.24 2.19
C ASP A 44 -9.17 -5.17 2.44
N HIS A 45 -9.32 -3.98 1.83
CA HIS A 45 -8.48 -2.79 2.09
C HIS A 45 -9.23 -1.69 2.82
N GLN A 46 -10.54 -1.57 2.61
CA GLN A 46 -11.34 -0.47 3.17
C GLN A 46 -12.37 -0.89 4.22
N GLY A 47 -12.60 -2.19 4.41
CA GLY A 47 -13.73 -2.69 5.20
C GLY A 47 -13.78 -2.18 6.63
N GLY A 48 -12.64 -1.85 7.25
CA GLY A 48 -12.54 -1.31 8.59
C GLY A 48 -12.70 0.22 8.70
N VAL A 49 -12.74 0.96 7.59
CA VAL A 49 -12.68 2.44 7.60
C VAL A 49 -13.84 3.07 8.36
N GLU A 50 -15.07 2.63 8.11
CA GLU A 50 -16.27 3.19 8.77
C GLU A 50 -16.24 2.99 10.29
N ASP A 51 -15.85 1.81 10.76
CA ASP A 51 -15.73 1.51 12.19
C ASP A 51 -14.63 2.35 12.84
N LEU A 52 -13.48 2.49 12.17
CA LEU A 52 -12.37 3.32 12.67
C LEU A 52 -12.79 4.79 12.77
N ARG A 53 -13.49 5.32 11.77
CA ARG A 53 -14.01 6.68 11.82
C ARG A 53 -15.06 6.87 12.92
N SER A 54 -15.92 5.88 13.10
CA SER A 54 -16.93 5.91 14.19
C SER A 54 -16.28 5.93 15.58
N ARG A 55 -15.16 5.19 15.75
CA ARG A 55 -14.48 5.10 17.06
C ARG A 55 -13.57 6.29 17.35
N TYR A 56 -12.80 6.74 16.36
CA TYR A 56 -11.74 7.75 16.55
C TYR A 56 -12.11 9.15 16.03
N GLY A 57 -13.36 9.33 15.57
CA GLY A 57 -13.84 10.60 15.08
C GLY A 57 -13.31 10.92 13.68
N GLU A 58 -13.11 12.23 13.39
CA GLU A 58 -12.71 12.71 12.06
C GLU A 58 -11.22 12.47 11.78
N CYS A 59 -10.79 11.21 11.65
CA CYS A 59 -9.47 10.93 11.08
C CYS A 59 -9.47 11.21 9.57
N ARG A 60 -8.35 11.74 9.05
CA ARG A 60 -8.19 11.96 7.60
C ARG A 60 -8.19 10.63 6.86
N VAL A 61 -8.96 10.53 5.79
CA VAL A 61 -8.90 9.38 4.88
C VAL A 61 -8.45 9.88 3.51
N ILE A 62 -7.35 9.35 3.00
CA ILE A 62 -6.74 9.73 1.72
C ILE A 62 -6.54 8.47 0.89
N GLY A 63 -7.01 8.47 -0.34
CA GLY A 63 -6.89 7.31 -1.22
C GLY A 63 -7.87 7.32 -2.38
N SER A 64 -8.12 6.15 -2.92
CA SER A 64 -9.02 5.91 -4.04
C SER A 64 -10.40 6.55 -3.86
N ASN A 65 -10.83 7.23 -4.91
CA ASN A 65 -12.03 8.07 -4.90
C ASN A 65 -13.38 7.30 -4.90
N LYS A 66 -13.40 6.00 -5.18
CA LYS A 66 -14.65 5.23 -5.19
C LYS A 66 -15.29 5.11 -3.81
N ILE A 67 -14.49 5.25 -2.75
CA ILE A 67 -14.88 5.05 -1.36
C ILE A 67 -15.32 6.35 -0.71
N LEU A 68 -14.59 7.41 -0.97
CA LEU A 68 -14.86 8.71 -0.40
C LEU A 68 -15.98 9.37 -1.19
N LYS A 69 -17.22 9.25 -0.71
CA LYS A 69 -18.41 9.97 -1.22
C LYS A 69 -18.23 11.49 -1.05
N GLY A 70 -17.17 12.06 -1.60
CA GLY A 70 -16.84 13.47 -1.48
C GLY A 70 -16.43 14.08 -2.83
N PRO A 71 -16.46 15.42 -2.98
CA PRO A 71 -16.23 16.10 -4.25
C PRO A 71 -14.78 16.05 -4.77
N SER A 72 -13.87 15.46 -4.05
CA SER A 72 -12.44 15.44 -4.38
C SER A 72 -12.10 14.25 -5.27
N ARG A 73 -12.36 14.38 -6.56
CA ARG A 73 -11.76 13.56 -7.63
C ARG A 73 -10.40 14.12 -8.08
N ALA A 74 -9.70 14.82 -7.23
CA ALA A 74 -8.33 15.17 -7.56
C ALA A 74 -7.51 13.87 -7.55
N GLY A 75 -6.91 13.53 -8.68
CA GLY A 75 -5.95 12.44 -8.77
C GLY A 75 -4.86 12.62 -7.72
N LEU A 76 -4.30 11.54 -7.23
CA LEU A 76 -3.24 11.59 -6.22
C LEU A 76 -1.83 11.57 -6.85
N GLU A 77 -1.72 11.53 -8.17
CA GLU A 77 -0.43 11.55 -8.85
C GLU A 77 0.39 12.78 -8.44
N GLY A 78 1.55 12.55 -7.83
CA GLY A 78 2.46 13.59 -7.39
C GLY A 78 2.02 14.41 -6.17
N GLN A 79 0.83 14.18 -5.62
CA GLN A 79 0.38 14.89 -4.41
C GLN A 79 1.22 14.49 -3.20
N ILE A 80 1.56 15.49 -2.39
CA ILE A 80 2.28 15.29 -1.13
C ILE A 80 1.30 15.26 0.04
N ILE A 81 1.40 14.21 0.82
CA ILE A 81 0.59 13.95 2.01
C ILE A 81 1.52 13.99 3.20
N ASP A 82 1.23 14.84 4.16
CA ASP A 82 1.92 14.82 5.44
C ASP A 82 1.38 13.67 6.30
N VAL A 83 2.26 12.74 6.66
CA VAL A 83 2.00 11.60 7.53
C VAL A 83 2.97 11.69 8.72
N LEU A 84 2.53 12.27 9.84
CA LEU A 84 3.33 12.45 11.05
C LEU A 84 4.67 13.18 10.80
N GLY A 85 4.65 14.21 9.94
CA GLY A 85 5.84 14.97 9.55
C GLY A 85 6.64 14.37 8.40
N ALA A 86 6.39 13.13 8.02
CA ALA A 86 6.99 12.52 6.82
C ALA A 86 6.15 12.85 5.57
N ALA A 87 6.83 13.31 4.51
CA ALA A 87 6.18 13.60 3.24
C ALA A 87 6.00 12.32 2.44
N PHE A 88 4.76 11.92 2.19
CA PHE A 88 4.41 10.82 1.30
C PHE A 88 3.88 11.36 -0.03
N ARG A 89 4.36 10.81 -1.12
CA ARG A 89 3.90 11.14 -2.48
C ARG A 89 2.96 10.05 -2.99
N GLY A 90 1.79 10.43 -3.48
CA GLY A 90 0.89 9.55 -4.21
C GLY A 90 1.46 9.24 -5.60
N ILE A 91 1.36 7.99 -6.04
CA ILE A 91 1.74 7.52 -7.36
C ILE A 91 0.55 6.71 -7.88
N GLU A 92 -0.12 7.19 -8.92
CA GLU A 92 -1.21 6.44 -9.54
C GLU A 92 -0.65 5.25 -10.30
N VAL A 93 -1.14 4.05 -9.96
CA VAL A 93 -0.68 2.77 -10.47
C VAL A 93 -1.87 1.91 -10.92
N PRO A 94 -2.58 2.34 -11.99
CA PRO A 94 -3.72 1.60 -12.52
C PRO A 94 -3.32 0.21 -13.01
N GLY A 95 -4.26 -0.73 -12.92
CA GLY A 95 -4.08 -2.13 -13.37
C GLY A 95 -4.95 -3.08 -12.58
N HIS A 96 -4.65 -3.32 -11.32
CA HIS A 96 -5.49 -4.12 -10.42
C HIS A 96 -6.89 -3.48 -10.30
N THR A 97 -6.95 -2.20 -9.94
CA THR A 97 -8.08 -1.31 -10.19
C THR A 97 -7.61 -0.08 -10.97
N LEU A 98 -8.53 0.67 -11.59
CA LEU A 98 -8.16 1.87 -12.35
C LEU A 98 -7.81 3.07 -11.48
N ASP A 99 -8.26 3.06 -10.23
CA ASP A 99 -8.04 4.12 -9.25
C ASP A 99 -6.96 3.78 -8.21
N HIS A 100 -6.15 2.74 -8.47
CA HIS A 100 -5.12 2.30 -7.53
C HIS A 100 -4.00 3.32 -7.37
N VAL A 101 -3.60 3.56 -6.13
CA VAL A 101 -2.53 4.50 -5.75
C VAL A 101 -1.53 3.79 -4.85
N ALA A 102 -0.25 3.95 -5.14
CA ALA A 102 0.83 3.63 -4.21
C ALA A 102 1.24 4.90 -3.44
N PHE A 103 1.73 4.74 -2.22
CA PHE A 103 2.22 5.85 -1.39
C PHE A 103 3.72 5.66 -1.12
N PHE A 104 4.52 6.58 -1.60
CA PHE A 104 5.99 6.55 -1.49
C PHE A 104 6.52 7.68 -0.62
N SER A 105 7.52 7.39 0.20
CA SER A 105 8.27 8.39 0.95
C SER A 105 9.76 8.07 1.00
N ASP A 106 10.57 9.08 0.76
CA ASP A 106 12.02 9.10 0.99
C ASP A 106 12.40 10.08 2.12
N SER A 107 11.45 10.36 3.00
CA SER A 107 11.65 11.27 4.13
C SER A 107 12.80 10.81 5.01
N LYS A 108 13.64 11.75 5.44
CA LYS A 108 14.75 11.51 6.39
C LYS A 108 14.29 11.11 7.80
N LEU A 109 12.99 11.16 8.09
CA LEU A 109 12.40 10.65 9.31
C LEU A 109 12.26 9.11 9.30
N LEU A 110 12.44 8.48 8.14
CA LEU A 110 12.40 7.05 7.93
C LEU A 110 13.81 6.49 7.83
N GLU A 111 14.02 5.25 8.26
CA GLU A 111 15.32 4.56 8.16
C GLU A 111 15.76 4.31 6.71
N SER A 112 14.79 4.08 5.82
CA SER A 112 14.97 3.91 4.39
C SER A 112 13.76 4.45 3.64
N PRO A 113 13.85 4.68 2.32
CA PRO A 113 12.67 4.94 1.51
C PRO A 113 11.66 3.80 1.62
N VAL A 114 10.38 4.13 1.65
CA VAL A 114 9.28 3.16 1.79
C VAL A 114 8.23 3.36 0.70
N ALA A 115 7.61 2.27 0.26
CA ALA A 115 6.46 2.32 -0.64
C ALA A 115 5.37 1.33 -0.21
N PHE A 116 4.16 1.84 0.01
CA PHE A 116 2.97 1.03 0.19
C PHE A 116 2.34 0.80 -1.18
N THR A 117 2.42 -0.42 -1.69
CA THR A 117 2.08 -0.74 -3.07
C THR A 117 0.72 -1.41 -3.26
N GLY A 118 0.01 -1.67 -2.14
CA GLY A 118 -1.28 -2.36 -2.17
C GLY A 118 -1.21 -3.64 -2.99
N ASP A 119 -2.10 -3.73 -3.97
CA ASP A 119 -2.22 -4.88 -4.88
C ASP A 119 -1.60 -4.64 -6.26
N THR A 120 -0.73 -3.64 -6.40
CA THR A 120 0.00 -3.44 -7.66
C THR A 120 1.26 -4.29 -7.71
N LEU A 121 2.13 -4.23 -6.68
CA LEU A 121 3.41 -4.93 -6.65
C LEU A 121 3.50 -5.84 -5.42
N PHE A 122 3.78 -7.11 -5.65
CA PHE A 122 4.12 -8.12 -4.65
C PHE A 122 5.55 -8.64 -4.87
N VAL A 123 6.04 -9.46 -3.94
CA VAL A 123 7.30 -10.18 -4.15
C VAL A 123 7.14 -11.13 -5.34
N ALA A 124 7.97 -10.92 -6.36
CA ALA A 124 7.98 -11.69 -7.61
C ALA A 124 6.62 -11.78 -8.33
N GLY A 125 5.79 -10.74 -8.22
CA GLY A 125 4.47 -10.74 -8.87
C GLY A 125 3.75 -9.42 -8.78
N CYS A 126 2.57 -9.37 -9.36
CA CYS A 126 1.65 -8.23 -9.34
C CYS A 126 0.22 -8.70 -9.09
N GLY A 127 -0.67 -7.74 -8.80
CA GLY A 127 -2.09 -8.03 -8.61
C GLY A 127 -2.80 -8.49 -9.87
N ARG A 128 -3.90 -9.23 -9.68
CA ARG A 128 -4.79 -9.60 -10.76
C ARG A 128 -5.43 -8.36 -11.37
N LEU A 129 -5.59 -8.35 -12.70
CA LEU A 129 -6.26 -7.28 -13.43
C LEU A 129 -7.79 -7.46 -13.32
N PHE A 130 -8.45 -6.67 -12.50
CA PHE A 130 -9.92 -6.66 -12.41
C PHE A 130 -10.54 -5.58 -13.29
N GLU A 131 -9.87 -4.44 -13.44
CA GLU A 131 -10.40 -3.28 -14.15
C GLU A 131 -9.46 -2.80 -15.26
N GLY A 132 -8.14 -2.81 -15.02
CA GLY A 132 -7.16 -2.32 -15.97
C GLY A 132 -6.71 -3.38 -16.97
N THR A 133 -5.82 -2.96 -17.87
CA THR A 133 -5.21 -3.79 -18.91
C THR A 133 -3.79 -4.22 -18.52
N PRO A 134 -3.18 -5.21 -19.21
CA PRO A 134 -1.76 -5.53 -19.02
C PRO A 134 -0.84 -4.33 -19.25
N GLU A 135 -1.18 -3.45 -20.19
CA GLU A 135 -0.43 -2.22 -20.50
C GLU A 135 -0.48 -1.25 -19.33
N ASP A 136 -1.65 -1.08 -18.67
CA ASP A 136 -1.80 -0.26 -17.47
C ASP A 136 -0.91 -0.78 -16.35
N MET A 137 -0.99 -2.08 -16.05
CA MET A 137 -0.18 -2.70 -15.00
C MET A 137 1.31 -2.60 -15.32
N TYR A 138 1.72 -2.86 -16.56
CA TYR A 138 3.11 -2.73 -16.96
C TYR A 138 3.62 -1.30 -16.76
N GLY A 139 2.85 -0.30 -17.21
CA GLY A 139 3.18 1.11 -16.98
C GLY A 139 3.31 1.46 -15.50
N SER A 140 2.43 0.91 -14.66
CA SER A 140 2.45 1.08 -13.21
C SER A 140 3.69 0.46 -12.57
N LEU A 141 4.05 -0.76 -12.96
CA LEU A 141 5.27 -1.42 -12.51
C LEU A 141 6.53 -0.66 -12.95
N GLN A 142 6.54 -0.09 -14.17
CA GLN A 142 7.64 0.76 -14.63
C GLN A 142 7.78 2.03 -13.78
N LYS A 143 6.68 2.67 -13.38
CA LYS A 143 6.72 3.81 -12.44
C LYS A 143 7.36 3.39 -11.10
N LEU A 144 6.94 2.27 -10.52
CA LEU A 144 7.49 1.77 -9.26
C LEU A 144 8.97 1.37 -9.39
N ASN A 145 9.40 0.87 -10.54
CA ASN A 145 10.79 0.53 -10.84
C ASN A 145 11.73 1.76 -10.92
N THR A 146 11.19 2.98 -10.96
CA THR A 146 12.00 4.21 -10.89
C THR A 146 12.33 4.63 -9.46
N LEU A 147 11.74 3.98 -8.45
CA LEU A 147 12.02 4.27 -7.06
C LEU A 147 13.46 3.84 -6.69
N PRO A 148 14.07 4.44 -5.64
CA PRO A 148 15.40 4.04 -5.19
C PRO A 148 15.48 2.52 -4.92
N GLU A 149 16.58 1.88 -5.30
CA GLU A 149 16.77 0.42 -5.16
C GLU A 149 16.64 -0.08 -3.72
N ASN A 150 16.99 0.77 -2.74
CA ASN A 150 16.87 0.46 -1.32
C ASN A 150 15.48 0.76 -0.74
N THR A 151 14.45 0.97 -1.58
CA THR A 151 13.08 1.20 -1.12
C THR A 151 12.50 -0.07 -0.50
N SER A 152 12.05 0.01 0.75
CA SER A 152 11.30 -1.07 1.40
C SER A 152 9.87 -1.10 0.87
N ILE A 153 9.47 -2.24 0.31
CA ILE A 153 8.13 -2.43 -0.28
C ILE A 153 7.20 -3.06 0.75
N TYR A 154 6.10 -2.40 1.01
CA TYR A 154 5.02 -2.83 1.88
C TYR A 154 3.78 -3.17 1.04
N CYS A 155 3.70 -4.42 0.58
CA CYS A 155 2.56 -4.92 -0.19
C CYS A 155 1.43 -5.38 0.73
N ALA A 156 0.22 -5.58 0.16
CA ALA A 156 -0.96 -5.88 0.96
C ALA A 156 -1.18 -7.37 1.24
N HIS A 157 -0.63 -8.28 0.43
CA HIS A 157 -0.86 -9.72 0.57
C HIS A 157 0.43 -10.53 0.60
N GLU A 158 0.38 -11.71 1.25
CA GLU A 158 1.47 -12.68 1.29
C GLU A 158 1.29 -13.74 0.20
N TYR A 159 1.88 -13.46 -0.95
CA TYR A 159 1.87 -14.36 -2.11
C TYR A 159 3.29 -14.82 -2.50
N THR A 160 4.30 -14.49 -1.70
CA THR A 160 5.73 -14.65 -2.03
C THR A 160 6.06 -16.06 -2.52
N LEU A 161 5.71 -17.09 -1.75
CA LEU A 161 6.04 -18.47 -2.12
C LEU A 161 5.32 -18.92 -3.39
N ALA A 162 4.03 -18.54 -3.56
CA ALA A 162 3.26 -18.88 -4.75
C ALA A 162 3.83 -18.18 -6.01
N ASN A 163 4.13 -16.90 -5.88
CA ASN A 163 4.71 -16.11 -6.97
C ASN A 163 6.09 -16.62 -7.37
N LEU A 164 6.96 -16.94 -6.41
CA LEU A 164 8.30 -17.46 -6.69
C LEU A 164 8.26 -18.82 -7.36
N LYS A 165 7.33 -19.71 -6.99
CA LYS A 165 7.12 -20.99 -7.69
C LYS A 165 6.78 -20.79 -9.18
N TYR A 166 5.96 -19.79 -9.48
CA TYR A 166 5.66 -19.42 -10.86
C TYR A 166 6.88 -18.77 -11.56
N ALA A 167 7.55 -17.84 -10.89
CA ALA A 167 8.70 -17.13 -11.43
C ALA A 167 9.84 -18.08 -11.84
N VAL A 168 10.10 -19.13 -11.06
CA VAL A 168 11.09 -20.17 -11.41
C VAL A 168 10.73 -20.89 -12.72
N VAL A 169 9.44 -21.08 -12.99
CA VAL A 169 8.99 -21.71 -14.25
C VAL A 169 9.11 -20.74 -15.42
N ALA A 170 8.81 -19.45 -15.18
CA ALA A 170 8.89 -18.42 -16.22
C ALA A 170 10.34 -18.07 -16.58
N GLU A 171 11.24 -18.04 -15.59
CA GLU A 171 12.67 -17.69 -15.74
C GLU A 171 13.56 -18.71 -15.03
N PRO A 172 13.67 -19.94 -15.53
CA PRO A 172 14.37 -21.04 -14.84
C PRO A 172 15.87 -20.80 -14.64
N GLU A 173 16.48 -19.98 -15.48
CA GLU A 173 17.92 -19.66 -15.43
C GLU A 173 18.23 -18.43 -14.55
N ASN A 174 17.22 -17.78 -13.95
CA ASN A 174 17.42 -16.59 -13.12
C ASN A 174 17.91 -16.98 -11.70
N PRO A 175 19.20 -16.69 -11.35
CA PRO A 175 19.76 -17.11 -10.07
C PRO A 175 19.19 -16.34 -8.88
N ASP A 176 18.64 -15.12 -9.10
CA ASP A 176 18.05 -14.31 -8.03
C ASP A 176 16.74 -14.90 -7.56
N ILE A 177 15.90 -15.37 -8.49
CA ILE A 177 14.66 -16.07 -8.18
C ILE A 177 14.95 -17.36 -7.41
N GLN A 178 15.95 -18.14 -7.86
CA GLN A 178 16.35 -19.37 -7.19
C GLN A 178 16.82 -19.08 -5.74
N ARG A 179 17.69 -18.09 -5.55
CA ARG A 179 18.16 -17.68 -4.21
C ARG A 179 17.00 -17.23 -3.32
N ARG A 180 16.08 -16.42 -3.88
CA ARG A 180 14.94 -15.94 -3.12
C ARG A 180 14.00 -17.07 -2.70
N LEU A 181 13.74 -18.05 -3.58
CA LEU A 181 12.90 -19.21 -3.25
C LEU A 181 13.43 -20.03 -2.09
N VAL A 182 14.76 -20.16 -1.97
CA VAL A 182 15.41 -20.90 -0.86
C VAL A 182 15.35 -20.14 0.46
N SER A 183 15.22 -18.81 0.42
CA SER A 183 15.21 -17.93 1.60
C SER A 183 13.84 -17.66 2.21
N VAL A 184 12.76 -18.26 1.65
CA VAL A 184 11.35 -18.06 2.05
C VAL A 184 10.75 -19.26 2.75
#